data_fec721d793b3eba6fa310fa62841eec7
#
_entry.id   fec721d793b3eba6fa310fa62841eec7
#
_cell.length_a   1.000
_cell.length_b   1.000
_cell.length_c   1.000
_cell.angle_alpha   90.00
_cell.angle_beta   90.00
_cell.angle_gamma   90.00
#
_symmetry.space_group_name_H-M   'P 1'
#
loop_
_entity.id
_entity.type
_entity.pdbx_description
1 polymer ?
#
loop_
_entity_poly.entity_id
_entity_poly.type
_entity_poly.pdbx_seq_one_letter_code
_entity_poly.pdbx_strand_id
1 'polypeptide(L)'
;MYYSMTDGILIMAVEPKGAELLSICDMTQKNKEYVWTGDERYWKSHAPNLFPFIGRILGGRYTYRGAEYELKSRHGFARDRKFSLVAHSETSMTFSLRSDEETKAVYPFDFEFLVRYDLQKNKTVGVTYTVRNVSETEKMIFALGSHPGYRVPLNPDEKFEDYFLEFSEPRVPQRVLLTEEGFLTGDAEPLELEDGIRLRLRHDLFDHDAIVLKNSAKTVALMSKSGKNGLRMHFDGFELLGIWHTNKSDAPFVCLE
;
A
#
# COMPACT_ATOMS: atom_id res chain seq x y z
N MET A 1 -5.91 16.62 -11.42
CA MET A 1 -6.65 15.92 -12.52
C MET A 1 -6.61 14.44 -12.17
N TYR A 2 -7.72 13.75 -12.19
CA TYR A 2 -7.82 12.30 -11.93
C TYR A 2 -8.67 11.63 -13.02
N TYR A 3 -8.58 10.33 -13.12
CA TYR A 3 -9.41 9.47 -13.96
C TYR A 3 -10.36 8.67 -13.07
N SER A 4 -11.53 8.36 -13.56
CA SER A 4 -12.52 7.55 -12.84
C SER A 4 -13.07 6.43 -13.71
N MET A 5 -13.51 5.35 -13.08
CA MET A 5 -14.20 4.23 -13.69
C MET A 5 -15.31 3.72 -12.76
N THR A 6 -16.28 3.01 -13.32
CA THR A 6 -17.42 2.46 -12.56
C THR A 6 -17.99 1.20 -13.22
N ASP A 7 -18.45 0.27 -12.41
CA ASP A 7 -19.25 -0.89 -12.83
C ASP A 7 -20.74 -0.74 -12.49
N GLY A 8 -21.17 0.48 -12.11
CA GLY A 8 -22.52 0.76 -11.64
C GLY A 8 -22.75 0.45 -10.15
N ILE A 9 -21.78 -0.16 -9.47
CA ILE A 9 -21.81 -0.49 -8.03
C ILE A 9 -20.72 0.27 -7.29
N LEU A 10 -19.50 0.17 -7.78
CA LEU A 10 -18.34 0.92 -7.27
C LEU A 10 -17.97 2.05 -8.23
N ILE A 11 -17.51 3.15 -7.66
CA ILE A 11 -16.76 4.18 -8.39
C ILE A 11 -15.34 4.17 -7.83
N MET A 12 -14.36 4.17 -8.72
CA MET A 12 -12.95 4.28 -8.37
C MET A 12 -12.35 5.52 -9.04
N ALA A 13 -11.46 6.23 -8.33
CA ALA A 13 -10.70 7.35 -8.85
C ALA A 13 -9.20 7.13 -8.65
N VAL A 14 -8.41 7.46 -9.69
CA VAL A 14 -6.95 7.33 -9.70
C VAL A 14 -6.33 8.59 -10.28
N GLU A 15 -5.29 9.13 -9.65
CA GLU A 15 -4.53 10.23 -10.21
C GLU A 15 -3.28 9.77 -10.97
N PRO A 16 -2.85 10.51 -12.02
CA PRO A 16 -1.62 10.18 -12.75
C PRO A 16 -0.35 10.29 -11.93
N LYS A 17 -0.31 11.16 -10.93
CA LYS A 17 0.83 11.25 -10.02
C LYS A 17 0.88 9.98 -9.18
N GLY A 18 1.98 9.23 -9.27
CA GLY A 18 2.13 7.94 -8.60
C GLY A 18 1.20 6.84 -9.11
N ALA A 19 0.34 7.09 -10.12
CA ALA A 19 -0.83 6.26 -10.41
C ALA A 19 -1.63 5.95 -9.13
N GLU A 20 -1.76 6.93 -8.22
CA GLU A 20 -2.27 6.74 -6.87
C GLU A 20 -3.78 6.57 -6.86
N LEU A 21 -4.26 5.52 -6.22
CA LEU A 21 -5.68 5.30 -5.96
C LEU A 21 -6.17 6.31 -4.92
N LEU A 22 -7.16 7.13 -5.29
CA LEU A 22 -7.70 8.19 -4.43
C LEU A 22 -9.00 7.80 -3.73
N SER A 23 -9.81 6.92 -4.35
CA SER A 23 -11.16 6.64 -3.89
C SER A 23 -11.63 5.26 -4.37
N ILE A 24 -12.32 4.55 -3.49
CA ILE A 24 -13.21 3.42 -3.78
C ILE A 24 -14.51 3.69 -3.06
N CYS A 25 -15.53 4.09 -3.82
CA CYS A 25 -16.84 4.48 -3.30
C CYS A 25 -17.90 3.44 -3.68
N ASP A 26 -18.60 2.87 -2.69
CA ASP A 26 -19.74 1.97 -2.88
C ASP A 26 -21.04 2.77 -2.98
N MET A 27 -21.58 2.92 -4.19
CA MET A 27 -22.81 3.66 -4.46
C MET A 27 -24.05 2.99 -3.85
N THR A 28 -24.00 1.67 -3.63
CA THR A 28 -25.13 0.91 -3.05
C THR A 28 -25.24 1.08 -1.55
N GLN A 29 -24.20 1.65 -0.90
CA GLN A 29 -24.12 1.90 0.54
C GLN A 29 -24.04 3.40 0.87
N LYS A 30 -24.93 4.20 0.30
CA LYS A 30 -24.99 5.67 0.52
C LYS A 30 -23.66 6.36 0.19
N ASN A 31 -23.03 5.95 -0.92
CA ASN A 31 -21.72 6.45 -1.36
C ASN A 31 -20.63 6.28 -0.29
N LYS A 32 -20.52 5.10 0.28
CA LYS A 32 -19.52 4.79 1.30
C LYS A 32 -18.12 4.79 0.70
N GLU A 33 -17.26 5.65 1.22
CA GLU A 33 -15.84 5.73 0.86
C GLU A 33 -15.02 4.80 1.76
N TYR A 34 -14.19 3.97 1.14
CA TYR A 34 -13.30 3.04 1.84
C TYR A 34 -11.87 3.54 1.96
N VAL A 35 -11.40 4.31 0.97
CA VAL A 35 -10.02 4.81 0.95
C VAL A 35 -9.89 6.03 1.88
N TRP A 36 -8.76 6.16 2.52
CA TRP A 36 -8.40 7.33 3.28
C TRP A 36 -8.40 8.60 2.40
N THR A 37 -8.89 9.70 2.92
CA THR A 37 -9.15 10.92 2.13
C THR A 37 -7.95 11.88 2.01
N GLY A 38 -6.77 11.51 2.51
CA GLY A 38 -5.56 12.31 2.39
C GLY A 38 -5.56 13.60 3.23
N ASP A 39 -6.19 13.58 4.42
CA ASP A 39 -6.19 14.73 5.32
C ASP A 39 -4.76 15.03 5.80
N GLU A 40 -4.23 16.20 5.41
CA GLU A 40 -2.85 16.62 5.70
C GLU A 40 -2.52 16.71 7.20
N ARG A 41 -3.53 16.82 8.06
CA ARG A 41 -3.32 16.80 9.53
C ARG A 41 -2.72 15.49 9.99
N TYR A 42 -2.96 14.41 9.24
CA TYR A 42 -2.49 13.06 9.56
C TYR A 42 -1.54 12.55 8.48
N TRP A 43 -2.03 12.38 7.26
CA TRP A 43 -1.27 11.83 6.15
C TRP A 43 -1.90 12.24 4.81
N LYS A 44 -1.15 12.98 4.00
CA LYS A 44 -1.63 13.59 2.76
C LYS A 44 -1.81 12.64 1.58
N SER A 45 -1.20 11.44 1.61
CA SER A 45 -1.38 10.42 0.56
C SER A 45 -2.60 9.56 0.86
N HIS A 46 -3.03 8.76 -0.12
CA HIS A 46 -4.19 7.88 -0.05
C HIS A 46 -3.77 6.41 -0.17
N ALA A 47 -3.08 6.05 -1.27
CA ALA A 47 -2.66 4.69 -1.58
C ALA A 47 -1.44 4.70 -2.53
N PRO A 48 -0.30 5.23 -2.12
CA PRO A 48 0.85 5.36 -3.01
C PRO A 48 1.42 4.00 -3.43
N ASN A 49 1.88 3.94 -4.68
CA ASN A 49 2.61 2.80 -5.22
C ASN A 49 4.10 2.97 -4.94
N LEU A 50 4.73 1.93 -4.41
CA LEU A 50 6.10 1.95 -3.91
C LEU A 50 7.03 1.24 -4.89
N PHE A 51 7.98 1.98 -5.47
CA PHE A 51 8.98 1.45 -6.42
C PHE A 51 10.11 2.49 -6.60
N PRO A 52 11.39 2.11 -6.79
CA PRO A 52 11.93 0.73 -6.77
C PRO A 52 12.46 0.28 -5.42
N PHE A 53 12.21 1.02 -4.35
CA PHE A 53 12.58 0.67 -2.98
C PHE A 53 11.40 0.84 -2.04
N ILE A 54 11.37 0.06 -0.95
CA ILE A 54 10.41 0.17 0.14
C ILE A 54 11.16 0.66 1.39
N GLY A 55 10.54 1.55 2.17
CA GLY A 55 11.19 2.15 3.33
C GLY A 55 12.23 3.19 2.94
N ARG A 56 13.31 3.27 3.70
CA ARG A 56 14.44 4.20 3.50
C ARG A 56 15.73 3.44 3.24
N ILE A 57 16.60 4.04 2.46
CA ILE A 57 17.97 3.56 2.30
C ILE A 57 18.84 4.26 3.35
N LEU A 58 19.64 3.49 4.09
CA LEU A 58 20.55 4.04 5.10
C LEU A 58 21.50 5.07 4.46
N GLY A 59 21.56 6.27 5.03
CA GLY A 59 22.32 7.38 4.48
C GLY A 59 21.78 7.93 3.14
N GLY A 60 20.66 7.41 2.63
CA GLY A 60 20.05 7.85 1.35
C GLY A 60 20.89 7.50 0.13
N ARG A 61 21.82 6.55 0.22
CA ARG A 61 22.76 6.16 -0.84
C ARG A 61 22.92 4.66 -0.92
N TYR A 62 23.21 4.16 -2.12
CA TYR A 62 23.54 2.77 -2.37
C TYR A 62 24.59 2.66 -3.48
N THR A 63 25.30 1.54 -3.50
CA THR A 63 26.30 1.24 -4.53
C THR A 63 25.79 0.16 -5.46
N TYR A 64 25.89 0.37 -6.75
CA TYR A 64 25.65 -0.64 -7.77
C TYR A 64 26.78 -0.65 -8.79
N ARG A 65 27.44 -1.80 -8.96
CA ARG A 65 28.60 -2.00 -9.89
C ARG A 65 29.71 -0.97 -9.70
N GLY A 66 29.99 -0.59 -8.45
CA GLY A 66 31.06 0.35 -8.10
C GLY A 66 30.71 1.83 -8.27
N ALA A 67 29.54 2.16 -8.80
CA ALA A 67 29.01 3.53 -8.83
C ALA A 67 28.07 3.78 -7.64
N GLU A 68 28.14 4.99 -7.08
CA GLU A 68 27.27 5.43 -5.98
C GLU A 68 26.05 6.16 -6.56
N TYR A 69 24.86 5.86 -6.02
CA TYR A 69 23.58 6.47 -6.38
C TYR A 69 22.92 7.04 -5.13
N GLU A 70 22.33 8.21 -5.25
CA GLU A 70 21.63 8.88 -4.18
C GLU A 70 20.11 8.77 -4.37
N LEU A 71 19.42 8.15 -3.39
CA LEU A 71 17.97 8.04 -3.36
C LEU A 71 17.46 8.30 -1.94
N LYS A 72 17.20 9.57 -1.63
CA LYS A 72 16.77 10.02 -0.29
C LYS A 72 15.29 9.84 -0.02
N SER A 73 14.47 9.66 -1.07
CA SER A 73 13.03 9.53 -0.92
C SER A 73 12.65 8.23 -0.20
N ARG A 74 11.73 8.32 0.76
CA ARG A 74 11.11 7.15 1.36
C ARG A 74 10.23 6.45 0.31
N HIS A 75 10.30 5.13 0.20
CA HIS A 75 9.53 4.28 -0.71
C HIS A 75 9.82 4.48 -2.21
N GLY A 76 11.04 4.90 -2.54
CA GLY A 76 11.44 5.13 -3.93
C GLY A 76 10.84 6.41 -4.52
N PHE A 77 10.78 6.48 -5.84
CA PHE A 77 10.36 7.69 -6.55
C PHE A 77 9.00 7.56 -7.28
N ALA A 78 8.49 6.36 -7.49
CA ALA A 78 7.31 6.16 -8.34
C ALA A 78 6.09 6.98 -7.87
N ARG A 79 5.89 7.06 -6.56
CA ARG A 79 4.79 7.83 -5.93
C ARG A 79 4.80 9.32 -6.28
N ASP A 80 5.94 9.87 -6.64
CA ASP A 80 6.12 11.30 -6.96
C ASP A 80 6.20 11.57 -8.47
N ARG A 81 6.23 10.52 -9.31
CA ARG A 81 6.31 10.63 -10.76
C ARG A 81 4.94 10.63 -11.42
N LYS A 82 4.84 11.29 -12.55
CA LYS A 82 3.63 11.29 -13.36
C LYS A 82 3.64 10.06 -14.29
N PHE A 83 2.66 9.19 -14.13
CA PHE A 83 2.40 8.07 -15.03
C PHE A 83 1.57 8.51 -16.22
N SER A 84 1.74 7.84 -17.35
CA SER A 84 0.90 7.96 -18.52
C SER A 84 -0.25 6.95 -18.45
N LEU A 85 -1.48 7.39 -18.70
CA LEU A 85 -2.60 6.47 -18.89
C LEU A 85 -2.44 5.79 -20.26
N VAL A 86 -2.25 4.47 -20.28
CA VAL A 86 -1.99 3.70 -21.50
C VAL A 86 -3.18 2.85 -21.94
N ALA A 87 -4.11 2.57 -21.05
CA ALA A 87 -5.39 1.93 -21.37
C ALA A 87 -6.47 2.39 -20.40
N HIS A 88 -7.70 2.57 -20.91
CA HIS A 88 -8.86 2.96 -20.12
C HIS A 88 -10.14 2.35 -20.72
N SER A 89 -10.94 1.74 -19.88
CA SER A 89 -12.30 1.27 -20.18
C SER A 89 -13.26 1.67 -19.06
N GLU A 90 -14.52 1.27 -19.14
CA GLU A 90 -15.50 1.54 -18.07
C GLU A 90 -15.09 0.94 -16.73
N THR A 91 -14.39 -0.20 -16.74
CA THR A 91 -14.07 -0.99 -15.55
C THR A 91 -12.58 -1.25 -15.35
N SER A 92 -11.71 -0.68 -16.16
CA SER A 92 -10.25 -0.85 -15.98
C SER A 92 -9.45 0.36 -16.44
N MET A 93 -8.34 0.61 -15.76
CA MET A 93 -7.34 1.61 -16.11
C MET A 93 -5.94 1.03 -15.96
N THR A 94 -5.05 1.36 -16.89
CA THR A 94 -3.62 1.00 -16.80
C THR A 94 -2.76 2.24 -16.96
N PHE A 95 -1.87 2.42 -16.02
CA PHE A 95 -0.90 3.51 -15.99
C PHE A 95 0.51 2.96 -16.18
N SER A 96 1.37 3.69 -16.88
CA SER A 96 2.76 3.30 -17.16
C SER A 96 3.73 4.41 -16.74
N LEU A 97 4.79 4.04 -16.04
CA LEU A 97 5.99 4.84 -15.80
C LEU A 97 7.17 4.15 -16.47
N ARG A 98 7.88 4.87 -17.33
CA ARG A 98 9.11 4.38 -17.96
C ARG A 98 10.32 5.11 -17.40
N SER A 99 11.46 4.45 -17.44
CA SER A 99 12.73 5.08 -17.12
C SER A 99 13.00 6.27 -18.05
N ASP A 100 13.58 7.30 -17.48
CA ASP A 100 14.07 8.51 -18.16
C ASP A 100 15.45 8.89 -17.58
N GLU A 101 16.06 9.96 -18.09
CA GLU A 101 17.36 10.43 -17.61
C GLU A 101 17.39 10.73 -16.11
N GLU A 102 16.27 11.29 -15.58
CA GLU A 102 16.19 11.64 -14.16
C GLU A 102 16.09 10.37 -13.28
N THR A 103 15.30 9.39 -13.69
CA THR A 103 15.22 8.12 -12.94
C THR A 103 16.51 7.34 -13.02
N LYS A 104 17.19 7.34 -14.18
CA LYS A 104 18.48 6.67 -14.37
C LYS A 104 19.61 7.29 -13.53
N ALA A 105 19.56 8.58 -13.26
CA ALA A 105 20.52 9.25 -12.39
C ALA A 105 20.50 8.73 -10.93
N VAL A 106 19.35 8.19 -10.49
CA VAL A 106 19.18 7.67 -9.12
C VAL A 106 18.92 6.16 -9.07
N TYR A 107 18.57 5.54 -10.20
CA TYR A 107 18.28 4.12 -10.33
C TYR A 107 18.64 3.66 -11.75
N PRO A 108 19.84 3.11 -12.00
CA PRO A 108 20.46 2.98 -13.31
C PRO A 108 19.93 1.76 -14.13
N PHE A 109 18.62 1.66 -14.23
CA PHE A 109 17.97 0.57 -14.96
C PHE A 109 16.97 1.10 -15.98
N ASP A 110 16.86 0.43 -17.10
CA ASP A 110 15.80 0.62 -18.08
C ASP A 110 14.59 -0.23 -17.68
N PHE A 111 13.49 0.44 -17.34
CA PHE A 111 12.29 -0.25 -16.86
C PHE A 111 11.00 0.33 -17.45
N GLU A 112 9.97 -0.49 -17.42
CA GLU A 112 8.58 -0.06 -17.50
C GLU A 112 7.83 -0.60 -16.28
N PHE A 113 7.27 0.30 -15.49
CA PHE A 113 6.41 -0.05 -14.35
C PHE A 113 4.96 0.28 -14.69
N LEU A 114 4.11 -0.75 -14.70
CA LEU A 114 2.67 -0.62 -14.97
C LEU A 114 1.88 -0.90 -13.70
N VAL A 115 0.88 -0.06 -13.49
CA VAL A 115 -0.14 -0.25 -12.45
C VAL A 115 -1.49 -0.34 -13.15
N ARG A 116 -2.15 -1.48 -13.01
CA ARG A 116 -3.48 -1.72 -13.56
C ARG A 116 -4.49 -1.86 -12.44
N TYR A 117 -5.59 -1.16 -12.56
CA TYR A 117 -6.76 -1.24 -11.69
C TYR A 117 -7.93 -1.82 -12.47
N ASP A 118 -8.67 -2.74 -11.85
CA ASP A 118 -9.84 -3.40 -12.42
C ASP A 118 -10.99 -3.43 -11.41
N LEU A 119 -12.19 -3.02 -11.84
CA LEU A 119 -13.43 -3.31 -11.13
C LEU A 119 -13.93 -4.69 -11.59
N GLN A 120 -14.06 -5.59 -10.66
CA GLN A 120 -14.47 -6.97 -10.90
C GLN A 120 -15.81 -7.27 -10.21
N LYS A 121 -16.43 -8.41 -10.55
CA LYS A 121 -17.67 -8.86 -9.92
C LYS A 121 -17.54 -8.92 -8.39
N ASN A 122 -18.67 -8.87 -7.70
CA ASN A 122 -18.78 -9.00 -6.24
C ASN A 122 -18.03 -7.89 -5.47
N LYS A 123 -18.04 -6.67 -5.99
CA LYS A 123 -17.37 -5.50 -5.36
C LYS A 123 -15.88 -5.74 -5.12
N THR A 124 -15.23 -6.43 -6.05
CA THR A 124 -13.79 -6.71 -5.97
C THR A 124 -13.03 -5.69 -6.80
N VAL A 125 -11.96 -5.14 -6.23
CA VAL A 125 -11.00 -4.28 -6.91
C VAL A 125 -9.71 -5.07 -7.09
N GLY A 126 -9.31 -5.26 -8.35
CA GLY A 126 -8.00 -5.83 -8.69
C GLY A 126 -6.95 -4.73 -8.85
N VAL A 127 -5.79 -4.92 -8.25
CA VAL A 127 -4.60 -4.08 -8.49
C VAL A 127 -3.48 -4.99 -8.96
N THR A 128 -3.03 -4.79 -10.19
CA THR A 128 -1.96 -5.59 -10.79
C THR A 128 -0.74 -4.72 -11.09
N TYR A 129 0.37 -5.13 -10.55
CA TYR A 129 1.67 -4.52 -10.82
C TYR A 129 2.44 -5.35 -11.82
N THR A 130 3.02 -4.68 -12.83
CA THR A 130 3.93 -5.32 -13.78
C THR A 130 5.19 -4.49 -13.86
N VAL A 131 6.32 -5.09 -13.54
CA VAL A 131 7.63 -4.48 -13.70
C VAL A 131 8.35 -5.20 -14.82
N ARG A 132 8.65 -4.49 -15.90
CA ARG A 132 9.41 -4.99 -17.04
C ARG A 132 10.81 -4.44 -17.00
N ASN A 133 11.78 -5.32 -17.02
CA ASN A 133 13.15 -4.98 -17.35
C ASN A 133 13.24 -4.81 -18.87
N VAL A 134 13.58 -3.62 -19.34
CA VAL A 134 13.68 -3.31 -20.78
C VAL A 134 15.07 -3.63 -21.32
N SER A 135 16.07 -3.80 -20.44
CA SER A 135 17.41 -4.24 -20.85
C SER A 135 17.44 -5.72 -21.20
N GLU A 136 18.09 -6.07 -22.29
CA GLU A 136 18.31 -7.48 -22.69
C GLU A 136 19.51 -8.12 -21.95
N THR A 137 20.41 -7.32 -21.40
CA THR A 137 21.69 -7.79 -20.84
C THR A 137 21.84 -7.61 -19.35
N GLU A 138 21.07 -6.68 -18.74
CA GLU A 138 21.22 -6.31 -17.35
C GLU A 138 20.13 -6.91 -16.48
N LYS A 139 20.50 -7.46 -15.33
CA LYS A 139 19.54 -7.85 -14.30
C LYS A 139 19.13 -6.62 -13.52
N MET A 140 17.84 -6.39 -13.42
CA MET A 140 17.26 -5.32 -12.62
C MET A 140 16.90 -5.83 -11.21
N ILE A 141 17.26 -5.07 -10.19
CA ILE A 141 16.96 -5.37 -8.78
C ILE A 141 16.00 -4.30 -8.28
N PHE A 142 14.85 -4.69 -7.77
CA PHE A 142 13.85 -3.76 -7.25
C PHE A 142 13.07 -4.35 -6.07
N ALA A 143 12.47 -3.46 -5.29
CA ALA A 143 11.38 -3.78 -4.38
C ALA A 143 10.10 -3.11 -4.88
N LEU A 144 8.97 -3.75 -4.60
CA LEU A 144 7.64 -3.31 -5.03
C LEU A 144 6.66 -3.45 -3.87
N GLY A 145 5.84 -2.44 -3.67
CA GLY A 145 4.77 -2.46 -2.66
C GLY A 145 3.62 -1.55 -3.01
N SER A 146 2.55 -1.70 -2.25
CA SER A 146 1.39 -0.84 -2.24
C SER A 146 1.21 -0.30 -0.82
N HIS A 147 0.65 0.89 -0.67
CA HIS A 147 0.49 1.50 0.65
C HIS A 147 -0.92 2.13 0.82
N PRO A 148 -2.00 1.35 0.57
CA PRO A 148 -3.35 1.88 0.66
C PRO A 148 -3.76 2.14 2.11
N GLY A 149 -4.22 3.37 2.36
CA GLY A 149 -4.89 3.74 3.60
C GLY A 149 -6.40 3.49 3.47
N TYR A 150 -6.98 2.85 4.47
CA TYR A 150 -8.42 2.62 4.57
C TYR A 150 -9.00 3.37 5.75
N ARG A 151 -10.16 3.97 5.56
CA ARG A 151 -10.85 4.70 6.63
C ARG A 151 -11.23 3.78 7.78
N VAL A 152 -10.98 4.25 8.98
CA VAL A 152 -11.43 3.63 10.24
C VAL A 152 -11.82 4.75 11.19
N PRO A 153 -13.09 4.87 11.60
CA PRO A 153 -14.19 3.95 11.32
C PRO A 153 -14.79 4.10 9.91
N LEU A 154 -15.41 3.04 9.41
CA LEU A 154 -16.22 3.05 8.19
C LEU A 154 -17.65 3.53 8.43
N ASN A 155 -18.11 3.55 9.66
CA ASN A 155 -19.43 4.03 10.06
C ASN A 155 -19.30 5.15 11.10
N PRO A 156 -20.15 6.19 11.04
CA PRO A 156 -20.01 7.37 11.89
C PRO A 156 -20.32 7.12 13.39
N ASP A 157 -21.00 6.03 13.71
CA ASP A 157 -21.37 5.61 15.04
C ASP A 157 -20.37 4.64 15.69
N GLU A 158 -19.28 4.34 15.01
CA GLU A 158 -18.22 3.45 15.47
C GLU A 158 -16.92 4.23 15.77
N LYS A 159 -16.02 3.61 16.51
CA LYS A 159 -14.69 4.15 16.86
C LYS A 159 -13.60 3.28 16.25
N PHE A 160 -12.37 3.79 16.23
CA PHE A 160 -11.19 3.08 15.73
C PHE A 160 -11.00 1.72 16.45
N GLU A 161 -11.19 1.68 17.78
CA GLU A 161 -11.03 0.49 18.61
C GLU A 161 -12.18 -0.52 18.48
N ASP A 162 -13.23 -0.19 17.72
CA ASP A 162 -14.28 -1.16 17.37
C ASP A 162 -13.89 -2.03 16.17
N TYR A 163 -12.73 -1.75 15.57
CA TYR A 163 -12.20 -2.48 14.43
C TYR A 163 -11.06 -3.41 14.82
N PHE A 164 -10.90 -4.44 14.01
CA PHE A 164 -9.81 -5.40 14.09
C PHE A 164 -9.41 -5.91 12.69
N LEU A 165 -8.21 -6.41 12.59
CA LEU A 165 -7.75 -7.17 11.43
C LEU A 165 -7.96 -8.66 11.73
N GLU A 166 -8.61 -9.37 10.80
CA GLU A 166 -8.83 -10.81 10.88
C GLU A 166 -8.11 -11.52 9.73
N PHE A 167 -7.18 -12.36 10.07
CA PHE A 167 -6.43 -13.17 9.12
C PHE A 167 -7.23 -14.43 8.75
N SER A 168 -7.12 -14.90 7.51
CA SER A 168 -7.93 -16.00 6.97
C SER A 168 -7.66 -17.37 7.60
N GLU A 169 -6.55 -17.53 8.29
CA GLU A 169 -6.16 -18.79 8.95
C GLU A 169 -5.29 -18.51 10.17
N PRO A 170 -5.32 -19.37 11.18
CA PRO A 170 -4.47 -19.25 12.36
C PRO A 170 -2.98 -19.38 12.00
N ARG A 171 -2.20 -18.37 12.41
CA ARG A 171 -0.74 -18.36 12.31
C ARG A 171 -0.16 -17.52 13.45
N VAL A 172 1.12 -17.73 13.73
CA VAL A 172 1.93 -16.82 14.56
C VAL A 172 2.88 -16.10 13.59
N PRO A 173 2.48 -14.93 13.03
CA PRO A 173 3.36 -14.19 12.14
C PRO A 173 4.57 -13.66 12.91
N GLN A 174 5.64 -13.38 12.18
CA GLN A 174 6.84 -12.76 12.74
C GLN A 174 6.82 -11.27 12.49
N ARG A 175 6.80 -10.46 13.55
CA ARG A 175 6.99 -9.02 13.48
C ARG A 175 8.45 -8.73 13.21
N VAL A 176 8.75 -8.08 12.10
CA VAL A 176 10.08 -7.59 11.77
C VAL A 176 10.39 -6.37 12.64
N LEU A 177 11.54 -6.36 13.31
CA LEU A 177 11.91 -5.27 14.19
C LEU A 177 12.52 -4.10 13.42
N LEU A 178 12.13 -2.89 13.81
CA LEU A 178 12.61 -1.64 13.25
C LEU A 178 13.40 -0.86 14.31
N THR A 179 14.39 -0.08 13.87
CA THR A 179 15.02 0.93 14.71
C THR A 179 14.05 2.10 14.93
N GLU A 180 14.37 3.01 15.85
CA GLU A 180 13.59 4.25 16.08
C GLU A 180 13.48 5.11 14.81
N GLU A 181 14.46 5.04 13.90
CA GLU A 181 14.44 5.76 12.62
C GLU A 181 13.69 5.00 11.52
N GLY A 182 13.15 3.80 11.81
CA GLY A 182 12.38 2.97 10.89
C GLY A 182 13.22 2.16 9.89
N PHE A 183 14.46 1.79 10.27
CA PHE A 183 15.27 0.85 9.51
C PHE A 183 15.10 -0.58 10.03
N LEU A 184 15.26 -1.56 9.14
CA LEU A 184 15.26 -2.98 9.52
C LEU A 184 16.46 -3.30 10.42
N THR A 185 16.22 -3.93 11.56
CA THR A 185 17.30 -4.43 12.44
C THR A 185 17.90 -5.74 11.94
N GLY A 186 17.17 -6.49 11.13
CA GLY A 186 17.48 -7.86 10.73
C GLY A 186 16.82 -8.91 11.62
N ASP A 187 16.30 -8.53 12.77
CA ASP A 187 15.64 -9.41 13.73
C ASP A 187 14.12 -9.44 13.54
N ALA A 188 13.49 -10.45 14.11
CA ALA A 188 12.04 -10.56 14.15
C ALA A 188 11.61 -11.33 15.41
N GLU A 189 10.39 -11.06 15.89
CA GLU A 189 9.78 -11.70 17.05
C GLU A 189 8.40 -12.24 16.71
N PRO A 190 7.91 -13.28 17.39
CA PRO A 190 6.54 -13.74 17.22
C PRO A 190 5.54 -12.66 17.61
N LEU A 191 4.48 -12.47 16.80
CA LEU A 191 3.32 -11.67 17.16
C LEU A 191 2.14 -12.57 17.45
N GLU A 192 1.74 -12.62 18.72
CA GLU A 192 0.56 -13.37 19.13
C GLU A 192 -0.72 -12.63 18.70
N LEU A 193 -1.61 -13.37 18.03
CA LEU A 193 -2.91 -12.87 17.60
C LEU A 193 -4.00 -13.42 18.52
N GLU A 194 -5.01 -12.65 18.83
CA GLU A 194 -6.20 -13.08 19.56
C GLU A 194 -6.89 -14.20 18.76
N ASP A 195 -7.21 -15.31 19.40
CA ASP A 195 -7.74 -16.54 18.78
C ASP A 195 -6.86 -17.07 17.64
N GLY A 196 -5.60 -16.68 17.58
CA GLY A 196 -4.65 -17.04 16.52
C GLY A 196 -4.87 -16.34 15.17
N ILE A 197 -5.88 -15.45 15.05
CA ILE A 197 -6.26 -14.81 13.78
C ILE A 197 -6.53 -13.31 13.87
N ARG A 198 -6.69 -12.72 15.07
CA ARG A 198 -7.16 -11.33 15.19
C ARG A 198 -6.13 -10.41 15.80
N LEU A 199 -5.99 -9.23 15.20
CA LEU A 199 -5.28 -8.09 15.75
C LEU A 199 -6.28 -6.96 15.97
N ARG A 200 -6.59 -6.63 17.24
CA ARG A 200 -7.45 -5.48 17.58
C ARG A 200 -6.73 -4.18 17.24
N LEU A 201 -7.42 -3.26 16.59
CA LEU A 201 -6.86 -1.95 16.31
C LEU A 201 -6.90 -1.08 17.59
N ARG A 202 -5.77 -0.44 17.86
CA ARG A 202 -5.57 0.59 18.86
C ARG A 202 -4.53 1.56 18.34
N HIS A 203 -4.64 2.82 18.65
CA HIS A 203 -3.71 3.85 18.15
C HIS A 203 -2.28 3.62 18.65
N ASP A 204 -2.10 3.17 19.91
CA ASP A 204 -0.79 2.89 20.51
C ASP A 204 0.02 1.76 19.83
N LEU A 205 -0.62 0.93 19.01
CA LEU A 205 0.08 -0.09 18.21
C LEU A 205 1.13 0.51 17.29
N PHE A 206 0.94 1.77 16.89
CA PHE A 206 1.74 2.47 15.88
C PHE A 206 2.70 3.52 16.47
N ASP A 207 2.86 3.56 17.80
CA ASP A 207 3.74 4.52 18.47
C ASP A 207 5.23 4.37 18.08
N HIS A 208 5.60 3.18 17.59
CA HIS A 208 6.94 2.81 17.18
C HIS A 208 7.06 2.51 15.66
N ASP A 209 6.26 3.20 14.81
CA ASP A 209 6.16 3.00 13.36
C ASP A 209 5.31 1.76 12.98
N ALA A 210 5.45 1.27 11.75
CA ALA A 210 4.65 0.19 11.19
C ALA A 210 4.87 -1.16 11.91
N ILE A 211 3.82 -1.96 11.96
CA ILE A 211 3.91 -3.39 12.26
C ILE A 211 4.16 -4.11 10.94
N VAL A 212 5.38 -4.57 10.69
CA VAL A 212 5.75 -5.31 9.49
C VAL A 212 5.76 -6.80 9.79
N LEU A 213 4.92 -7.56 9.11
CA LEU A 213 4.73 -8.99 9.33
C LEU A 213 5.29 -9.82 8.17
N LYS A 214 6.06 -10.86 8.49
CA LYS A 214 6.39 -11.97 7.60
C LYS A 214 5.68 -13.24 8.07
N ASN A 215 5.46 -14.19 7.15
CA ASN A 215 4.78 -15.46 7.43
C ASN A 215 3.32 -15.29 7.92
N SER A 216 2.67 -14.17 7.64
CA SER A 216 1.24 -13.99 7.87
C SER A 216 0.40 -14.76 6.83
N ALA A 217 -0.87 -15.00 7.13
CA ALA A 217 -1.84 -15.41 6.12
C ALA A 217 -1.92 -14.35 5.01
N LYS A 218 -2.13 -14.79 3.76
CA LYS A 218 -2.14 -13.90 2.57
C LYS A 218 -3.47 -13.20 2.33
N THR A 219 -4.41 -13.37 3.25
CA THR A 219 -5.68 -12.67 3.25
C THR A 219 -5.93 -12.08 4.63
N VAL A 220 -6.22 -10.79 4.67
CA VAL A 220 -6.58 -10.06 5.89
C VAL A 220 -7.86 -9.26 5.65
N ALA A 221 -8.77 -9.27 6.61
CA ALA A 221 -9.98 -8.48 6.59
C ALA A 221 -9.93 -7.39 7.67
N LEU A 222 -10.22 -6.15 7.29
CA LEU A 222 -10.53 -5.05 8.21
C LEU A 222 -12.02 -5.11 8.52
N MET A 223 -12.37 -5.42 9.75
CA MET A 223 -13.75 -5.67 10.19
C MET A 223 -14.10 -4.82 11.40
N SER A 224 -15.38 -4.42 11.52
CA SER A 224 -15.89 -3.85 12.75
C SER A 224 -16.56 -4.91 13.63
N LYS A 225 -16.59 -4.68 14.94
CA LYS A 225 -17.31 -5.54 15.90
C LYS A 225 -18.81 -5.68 15.58
N SER A 226 -19.41 -4.68 14.92
CA SER A 226 -20.81 -4.76 14.49
C SER A 226 -21.04 -5.73 13.31
N GLY A 227 -19.99 -6.09 12.59
CA GLY A 227 -20.05 -6.92 11.39
C GLY A 227 -20.74 -6.28 10.19
N LYS A 228 -21.14 -4.99 10.29
CA LYS A 228 -21.93 -4.32 9.25
C LYS A 228 -21.14 -3.98 8.01
N ASN A 229 -19.88 -3.66 8.17
CA ASN A 229 -19.01 -3.22 7.07
C ASN A 229 -17.56 -3.64 7.33
N GLY A 230 -16.85 -3.84 6.24
CA GLY A 230 -15.44 -4.19 6.26
C GLY A 230 -14.90 -4.28 4.84
N LEU A 231 -13.65 -4.58 4.71
CA LEU A 231 -12.99 -4.90 3.46
C LEU A 231 -12.05 -6.10 3.69
N ARG A 232 -11.75 -6.80 2.61
CA ARG A 232 -10.76 -7.88 2.64
C ARG A 232 -9.70 -7.60 1.59
N MET A 233 -8.46 -7.74 2.00
CA MET A 233 -7.30 -7.65 1.12
C MET A 233 -6.68 -9.03 0.95
N HIS A 234 -6.43 -9.40 -0.31
CA HIS A 234 -5.65 -10.56 -0.68
C HIS A 234 -4.38 -10.08 -1.37
N PHE A 235 -3.21 -10.52 -0.89
CA PHE A 235 -1.90 -10.02 -1.33
C PHE A 235 -0.93 -11.15 -1.69
N ASP A 236 -1.43 -12.11 -2.47
CA ASP A 236 -0.59 -13.17 -2.99
C ASP A 236 0.55 -12.62 -3.86
N GLY A 237 1.74 -13.21 -3.72
CA GLY A 237 2.94 -12.73 -4.37
C GLY A 237 3.74 -11.67 -3.59
N PHE A 238 3.21 -11.13 -2.48
CA PHE A 238 3.97 -10.27 -1.55
C PHE A 238 4.39 -11.06 -0.31
N GLU A 239 5.64 -10.88 0.11
CA GLU A 239 6.18 -11.62 1.25
C GLU A 239 5.78 -11.01 2.59
N LEU A 240 5.72 -9.69 2.64
CA LEU A 240 5.48 -8.90 3.85
C LEU A 240 4.10 -8.24 3.80
N LEU A 241 3.54 -8.01 4.98
CA LEU A 241 2.38 -7.16 5.22
C LEU A 241 2.78 -6.07 6.21
N GLY A 242 2.71 -4.80 5.79
CA GLY A 242 2.81 -3.66 6.67
C GLY A 242 1.44 -3.23 7.16
N ILE A 243 1.33 -2.89 8.44
CA ILE A 243 0.14 -2.32 9.06
C ILE A 243 0.57 -1.02 9.72
N TRP A 244 -0.05 0.10 9.32
CA TRP A 244 0.43 1.41 9.78
C TRP A 244 -0.68 2.46 9.83
N HIS A 245 -0.54 3.41 10.72
CA HIS A 245 -1.12 4.76 10.62
C HIS A 245 -0.13 5.79 11.19
N THR A 246 -0.46 7.07 11.14
CA THR A 246 0.40 8.15 11.65
C THR A 246 0.70 7.96 13.13
N ASN A 247 1.98 7.87 13.46
CA ASN A 247 2.48 7.57 14.79
C ASN A 247 1.99 8.60 15.83
N LYS A 248 1.70 8.15 17.05
CA LYS A 248 1.31 8.99 18.19
C LYS A 248 0.16 9.96 17.86
N SER A 249 -0.83 9.48 17.13
CA SER A 249 -1.99 10.26 16.69
C SER A 249 -3.29 9.48 16.83
N ASP A 250 -4.40 10.16 16.70
CA ASP A 250 -5.75 9.60 16.61
C ASP A 250 -6.22 9.48 15.15
N ALA A 251 -5.29 9.17 14.24
CA ALA A 251 -5.56 9.10 12.81
C ALA A 251 -6.71 8.13 12.49
N PRO A 252 -7.77 8.58 11.78
CA PRO A 252 -8.95 7.75 11.52
C PRO A 252 -8.77 6.89 10.24
N PHE A 253 -7.66 6.17 10.16
CA PHE A 253 -7.35 5.25 9.06
C PHE A 253 -6.34 4.19 9.50
N VAL A 254 -6.24 3.13 8.74
CA VAL A 254 -5.16 2.15 8.80
C VAL A 254 -4.68 1.81 7.39
N CYS A 255 -3.37 1.76 7.19
CA CYS A 255 -2.77 1.23 5.98
C CYS A 255 -2.58 -0.28 6.09
N LEU A 256 -2.82 -0.99 5.00
CA LEU A 256 -2.47 -2.40 4.80
C LEU A 256 -1.57 -2.45 3.57
N GLU A 257 -0.27 -2.68 3.79
CA GLU A 257 0.78 -2.47 2.80
C GLU A 257 1.40 -3.78 2.29
#